data_6436d7d9c30cdbc99ca5837257117135
#
_entry.id   6436d7d9c30cdbc99ca5837257117135
#
_cell.length_a   1.000
_cell.length_b   1.000
_cell.length_c   1.000
_cell.angle_alpha   90.00
_cell.angle_beta   90.00
_cell.angle_gamma   90.00
#
_symmetry.space_group_name_H-M   'P 1'
#
loop_
_entity.id
_entity.type
_entity.pdbx_description
1 polymer ?
#
loop_
_entity_poly.entity_id
_entity_poly.type
_entity_poly.pdbx_seq_one_letter_code
_entity_poly.pdbx_strand_id
1 'polypeptide(L)' 'MDNVTFIETTDVITGEVTEHAIIDRGNGEYTSMLKSTYDAMQAEQSTPIDTGDE' A
#
# COMPACT_ATOMS: atom_id res chain seq x y z
N MET A 1 9.22 -14.63 2.06
CA MET A 1 9.08 -13.58 1.09
C MET A 1 7.73 -12.92 1.23
N ASP A 2 7.71 -11.62 1.10
CA ASP A 2 6.48 -10.88 1.25
C ASP A 2 5.69 -10.89 -0.05
N ASN A 3 4.40 -11.14 0.07
CA ASN A 3 3.49 -11.04 -1.06
C ASN A 3 2.56 -9.86 -0.82
N VAL A 4 2.34 -9.09 -1.86
CA VAL A 4 1.47 -7.93 -1.75
C VAL A 4 0.27 -8.13 -2.66
N THR A 5 -0.91 -7.95 -2.10
CA THR A 5 -2.16 -8.08 -2.82
C THR A 5 -2.93 -6.78 -2.67
N PHE A 6 -3.52 -6.32 -3.74
CA PHE A 6 -4.35 -5.11 -3.68
C PHE A 6 -5.80 -5.52 -3.77
N ILE A 7 -6.61 -4.97 -2.87
CA ILE A 7 -8.05 -5.22 -2.87
C ILE A 7 -8.78 -3.89 -2.89
N GLU A 8 -9.99 -3.92 -3.40
CA GLU A 8 -10.84 -2.74 -3.43
C GLU A 8 -12.01 -2.95 -2.50
N THR A 9 -12.35 -1.91 -1.76
CA THR A 9 -13.56 -1.91 -0.93
C THR A 9 -14.40 -0.71 -1.33
N THR A 10 -15.71 -0.89 -1.28
CA THR A 10 -16.65 0.17 -1.63
C THR A 10 -17.47 0.53 -0.41
N ASP A 11 -17.49 1.81 -0.07
CA ASP A 11 -18.32 2.30 1.01
C ASP A 11 -19.74 2.46 0.47
N VAL A 12 -20.65 1.62 0.95
CA VAL A 12 -22.01 1.64 0.42
C VAL A 12 -22.76 2.90 0.80
N ILE A 13 -22.28 3.62 1.79
CA ILE A 13 -22.96 4.83 2.22
C ILE A 13 -22.56 6.01 1.36
N THR A 14 -21.29 6.17 1.09
CA THR A 14 -20.80 7.29 0.29
C THR A 14 -20.57 6.93 -1.15
N GLY A 15 -20.44 5.64 -1.46
CA GLY A 15 -20.12 5.20 -2.80
C GLY A 15 -18.66 5.31 -3.15
N GLU A 16 -17.83 5.61 -2.19
CA GLU A 16 -16.40 5.75 -2.44
C GLU A 16 -15.73 4.39 -2.54
N VAL A 17 -14.78 4.31 -3.46
CA VAL A 17 -13.97 3.10 -3.61
C VAL A 17 -12.59 3.38 -3.06
N THR A 18 -12.13 2.49 -2.19
CA THR A 18 -10.82 2.62 -1.58
C THR A 18 -10.02 1.36 -1.84
N GLU A 19 -8.77 1.54 -2.23
CA GLU A 19 -7.87 0.42 -2.43
C GLU A 19 -6.97 0.23 -1.23
N HIS A 20 -6.77 -1.03 -0.88
CA HIS A 20 -5.90 -1.41 0.24
C HIS A 20 -4.82 -2.35 -0.25
N ALA A 21 -3.65 -2.23 0.33
CA ALA A 21 -2.56 -3.16 0.07
C ALA A 21 -2.44 -4.11 1.26
N ILE A 22 -2.49 -5.40 0.97
CA ILE A 22 -2.35 -6.42 1.99
C ILE A 22 -0.99 -7.09 1.79
N ILE A 23 -0.16 -7.01 2.79
CA ILE A 23 1.17 -7.58 2.73
C ILE A 23 1.20 -8.85 3.55
N ASP A 24 1.43 -9.97 2.88
CA ASP A 24 1.53 -11.27 3.53
C ASP A 24 3.00 -11.55 3.78
N ARG A 25 3.37 -11.63 5.04
CA ARG A 25 4.77 -11.82 5.39
C ARG A 25 5.21 -13.26 5.35
N GLY A 26 4.27 -14.17 5.14
CA GLY A 26 4.64 -15.57 4.96
C GLY A 26 4.78 -16.35 6.25
N ASN A 27 4.60 -15.71 7.38
CA ASN A 27 4.69 -16.39 8.68
C ASN A 27 3.37 -16.33 9.43
N GLY A 28 2.28 -16.15 8.72
CA GLY A 28 0.97 -16.04 9.33
C GLY A 28 0.59 -14.63 9.71
N GLU A 29 1.44 -13.66 9.38
CA GLU A 29 1.18 -12.27 9.69
C GLU A 29 0.81 -11.51 8.43
N TYR A 30 -0.10 -10.56 8.60
CA TYR A 30 -0.55 -9.73 7.50
C TYR A 30 -0.52 -8.29 7.95
N THR A 31 -0.15 -7.41 7.06
CA THR A 31 -0.22 -5.97 7.28
C THR A 31 -1.10 -5.38 6.20
N SER A 32 -2.07 -4.57 6.59
CA SER A 32 -2.93 -3.92 5.62
C SER A 32 -2.80 -2.41 5.77
N MET A 33 -2.88 -1.72 4.66
CA MET A 33 -2.78 -0.27 4.66
C MET A 33 -3.45 0.25 3.40
N LEU A 34 -3.69 1.55 3.36
CA LEU A 34 -4.23 2.15 2.16
C LEU A 34 -3.20 2.06 1.04
N LYS A 35 -3.68 1.88 -0.17
CA LYS A 35 -2.77 1.80 -1.31
C LYS A 35 -1.95 3.06 -1.45
N SER A 36 -2.55 4.22 -1.19
CA SER A 36 -1.81 5.46 -1.28
C SER A 36 -0.69 5.52 -0.25
N THR A 37 -0.93 4.98 0.93
CA THR A 37 0.11 4.89 1.96
C THR A 37 1.22 3.95 1.51
N TYR A 38 0.83 2.82 0.95
CA TYR A 38 1.79 1.85 0.47
C TYR A 38 2.66 2.45 -0.64
N ASP A 39 2.03 3.16 -1.57
CA ASP A 39 2.77 3.80 -2.65
C ASP A 39 3.74 4.83 -2.12
N ALA A 40 3.33 5.60 -1.13
CA ALA A 40 4.21 6.59 -0.53
C ALA A 40 5.42 5.94 0.12
N MET A 41 5.18 4.83 0.81
CA MET A 41 6.28 4.11 1.44
C MET A 41 7.25 3.55 0.40
N GLN A 42 6.71 3.01 -0.68
CA GLN A 42 7.55 2.47 -1.74
C GLN A 42 8.37 3.57 -2.41
N ALA A 43 7.76 4.71 -2.60
CA ALA A 43 8.47 5.83 -3.21
C ALA A 43 9.62 6.28 -2.32
N GLU A 44 9.41 6.30 -1.03
CA GLU A 44 10.46 6.68 -0.11
C GLU A 44 11.61 5.69 -0.11
N GLN A 45 11.28 4.41 -0.22
CA GLN A 45 12.31 3.39 -0.15
C GLN A 45 13.05 3.24 -1.47
N SER A 46 12.35 3.38 -2.57
CA SER A 46 12.94 3.10 -3.86
C SER A 46 13.46 4.33 -4.56
N THR A 47 13.20 5.51 -4.01
CA THR A 47 13.65 6.74 -4.63
C THR A 47 14.70 7.38 -3.78
N PRO A 48 15.86 7.07 -4.00
CA PRO A 48 16.89 7.73 -3.25
C PRO A 48 17.08 9.10 -3.75
N ILE A 49 16.79 9.64 -4.40
CA ILE A 49 17.18 10.80 -4.82
C ILE A 49 16.70 11.86 -5.18
N ASP A 50 16.59 11.61 -5.39
CA ASP A 50 16.50 12.32 -5.71
C ASP A 50 16.16 13.14 -5.53
N THR A 51 16.00 13.24 -5.59
CA THR A 51 15.86 13.96 -5.46
C THR A 51 15.82 14.80 -5.17
N GLY A 52 15.88 14.80 -5.28
CA GLY A 52 16.03 15.65 -4.94
C GLY A 52 15.92 16.37 -4.91
N ASP A 53 16.00 16.41 -5.00
CA ASP A 53 16.10 17.18 -4.80
C ASP A 53 16.13 17.89 -4.64
N GLU A 54 16.12 17.84 -4.74
CA GLU A 54 16.43 18.45 -4.47
C GLU A 54 16.55 18.93 -4.26
#